data_b5d408a49de4af77098bdce68a1e88b8
#
_entry.id   b5d408a49de4af77098bdce68a1e88b8
#
_cell.length_a   1.000
_cell.length_b   1.000
_cell.length_c   1.000
_cell.angle_alpha   90.00
_cell.angle_beta   90.00
_cell.angle_gamma   90.00
#
_symmetry.space_group_name_H-M   'P 1'
#
loop_
_entity.id
_entity.type
_entity.pdbx_description
1 polymer ?
#
loop_
_entity_poly.entity_id
_entity_poly.type
_entity_poly.pdbx_seq_one_letter_code
_entity_poly.pdbx_strand_id
1 'polypeptide(L)'
;MSSSQEFVQYAADQCSGAGRITYRKMFGEYGMYCDGKIFALICDDQFFIKITEAGRRLAPELSEAPPYDGARAYFLIEDLDDRDFLTEFITETCRELPMPKPKSKKKRNSAAQKRRPQNDL
;
A
#
# COMPACT_ATOMS: atom_id res chain seq x y z
N MET A 1 20.13 -1.18 0.68
CA MET A 1 20.07 -1.42 2.12
C MET A 1 18.64 -1.61 2.57
N SER A 2 18.45 -2.44 3.58
CA SER A 2 17.11 -2.64 4.14
C SER A 2 16.73 -1.51 5.06
N SER A 3 15.43 -1.22 5.12
CA SER A 3 14.91 -0.25 6.07
C SER A 3 15.00 -0.82 7.48
N SER A 4 15.16 0.06 8.47
CA SER A 4 15.18 -0.37 9.86
C SER A 4 13.77 -0.69 10.33
N GLN A 5 13.66 -1.67 11.23
CA GLN A 5 12.36 -2.01 11.79
C GLN A 5 11.80 -0.87 12.63
N GLU A 6 12.66 -0.10 13.25
CA GLU A 6 12.23 1.07 14.01
C GLU A 6 11.51 2.08 13.13
N PHE A 7 12.06 2.32 11.95
CA PHE A 7 11.42 3.25 11.01
C PHE A 7 10.07 2.71 10.55
N VAL A 8 10.00 1.41 10.24
CA VAL A 8 8.76 0.79 9.78
C VAL A 8 7.69 0.88 10.87
N GLN A 9 8.07 0.59 12.11
CA GLN A 9 7.13 0.67 13.22
C GLN A 9 6.64 2.10 13.44
N TYR A 10 7.55 3.06 13.37
CA TYR A 10 7.19 4.47 13.49
C TYR A 10 6.19 4.89 12.41
N ALA A 11 6.47 4.50 11.16
CA ALA A 11 5.56 4.84 10.06
C ALA A 11 4.19 4.21 10.28
N ALA A 12 4.15 2.95 10.71
CA ALA A 12 2.88 2.28 10.97
C ALA A 12 2.09 2.98 12.07
N ASP A 13 2.77 3.40 13.13
CA ASP A 13 2.12 4.11 14.23
C ASP A 13 1.54 5.44 13.77
N GLN A 14 2.28 6.16 12.94
CA GLN A 14 1.81 7.45 12.44
C GLN A 14 0.61 7.31 11.52
N CYS A 15 0.46 6.17 10.88
CA CYS A 15 -0.66 5.91 9.96
C CYS A 15 -1.87 5.29 10.65
N SER A 16 -1.79 4.98 11.93
CA SER A 16 -2.78 4.14 12.61
C SER A 16 -4.18 4.74 12.65
N GLY A 17 -4.32 6.06 12.49
CA GLY A 17 -5.63 6.69 12.47
C GLY A 17 -6.44 6.39 11.22
N ALA A 18 -5.82 5.90 10.16
CA ALA A 18 -6.50 5.66 8.88
C ALA A 18 -7.23 4.32 8.84
N GLY A 19 -6.91 3.40 9.74
CA GLY A 19 -7.52 2.08 9.76
C GLY A 19 -6.58 1.10 10.43
N ARG A 20 -6.80 -0.19 10.17
CA ARG A 20 -5.94 -1.22 10.73
C ARG A 20 -4.69 -1.34 9.88
N ILE A 21 -3.58 -0.85 10.40
CA ILE A 21 -2.31 -0.81 9.68
C ILE A 21 -1.49 -2.05 10.03
N THR A 22 -1.05 -2.76 9.00
CA THR A 22 -0.13 -3.88 9.16
C THR A 22 0.98 -3.72 8.15
N TYR A 23 2.08 -4.46 8.34
CA TYR A 23 3.17 -4.42 7.38
C TYR A 23 3.79 -5.81 7.27
N ARG A 24 4.44 -6.06 6.13
CA ARG A 24 5.09 -7.33 5.87
C ARG A 24 6.41 -7.09 5.18
N LYS A 25 7.39 -7.87 5.56
CA LYS A 25 8.66 -7.85 4.86
C LYS A 25 8.49 -8.53 3.50
N MET A 26 9.00 -7.90 2.46
CA MET A 26 8.96 -8.49 1.12
C MET A 26 10.17 -8.01 0.33
N PHE A 27 10.84 -8.94 -0.33
CA PHE A 27 11.99 -8.62 -1.19
C PHE A 27 13.04 -7.76 -0.48
N GLY A 28 13.25 -8.02 0.82
CA GLY A 28 14.24 -7.27 1.60
C GLY A 28 13.77 -5.93 2.12
N GLU A 29 12.58 -5.48 1.74
CA GLU A 29 11.99 -4.23 2.22
C GLU A 29 10.60 -4.52 2.77
N TYR A 30 9.74 -3.50 2.89
CA TYR A 30 8.45 -3.68 3.53
C TYR A 30 7.31 -3.13 2.69
N GLY A 31 6.18 -3.85 2.72
CA GLY A 31 4.92 -3.33 2.21
C GLY A 31 4.01 -3.01 3.40
N MET A 32 3.23 -1.96 3.29
CA MET A 32 2.31 -1.55 4.35
C MET A 32 0.87 -1.62 3.85
N TYR A 33 0.00 -2.11 4.72
CA TYR A 33 -1.40 -2.39 4.38
C TYR A 33 -2.33 -1.62 5.30
N CYS A 34 -3.45 -1.19 4.75
CA CYS A 34 -4.53 -0.60 5.54
C CYS A 34 -5.79 -1.42 5.28
N ASP A 35 -6.31 -2.06 6.31
CA ASP A 35 -7.48 -2.94 6.22
C ASP A 35 -7.32 -3.99 5.10
N GLY A 36 -6.11 -4.51 4.98
CA GLY A 36 -5.80 -5.55 4.00
C GLY A 36 -5.42 -5.06 2.62
N LYS A 37 -5.55 -3.77 2.34
CA LYS A 37 -5.13 -3.21 1.05
C LYS A 37 -3.71 -2.68 1.14
N ILE A 38 -2.86 -3.11 0.21
CA ILE A 38 -1.50 -2.57 0.17
C ILE A 38 -1.56 -1.15 -0.39
N PHE A 39 -1.07 -0.19 0.36
CA PHE A 39 -1.12 1.21 -0.07
C PHE A 39 0.26 1.85 -0.13
N ALA A 40 1.26 1.25 0.47
CA ALA A 40 2.56 1.90 0.61
C ALA A 40 3.69 0.88 0.62
N LEU A 41 4.88 1.39 0.31
CA LEU A 41 6.12 0.62 0.42
C LEU A 41 7.09 1.42 1.25
N ILE A 42 7.95 0.72 1.98
CA ILE A 42 9.06 1.33 2.70
C ILE A 42 10.34 0.73 2.14
N CYS A 43 11.16 1.59 1.56
CA CYS A 43 12.42 1.18 0.94
C CYS A 43 13.50 2.16 1.34
N ASP A 44 14.62 1.64 1.84
CA ASP A 44 15.80 2.45 2.19
C ASP A 44 15.42 3.56 3.18
N ASP A 45 14.63 3.23 4.18
CA ASP A 45 14.14 4.15 5.22
C ASP A 45 13.38 5.33 4.63
N GLN A 46 12.69 5.11 3.53
CA GLN A 46 11.82 6.11 2.92
C GLN A 46 10.41 5.53 2.77
N PHE A 47 9.41 6.38 2.94
CA PHE A 47 8.01 5.97 2.92
C PHE A 47 7.37 6.44 1.62
N PHE A 48 6.82 5.48 0.87
CA PHE A 48 6.22 5.73 -0.45
C PHE A 48 4.76 5.29 -0.43
N ILE A 49 3.85 6.16 -0.88
CA ILE A 49 2.42 5.84 -0.95
C ILE A 49 1.99 5.79 -2.42
N LYS A 50 1.16 4.81 -2.75
CA LYS A 50 0.65 4.67 -4.11
C LYS A 50 -0.04 5.95 -4.58
N ILE A 51 0.15 6.28 -5.84
CA ILE A 51 -0.42 7.49 -6.42
C ILE A 51 -1.88 7.24 -6.79
N THR A 52 -2.76 8.13 -6.33
CA THR A 52 -4.17 8.12 -6.67
C THR A 52 -4.58 9.55 -7.02
N GLU A 53 -5.73 9.70 -7.67
CA GLU A 53 -6.26 11.03 -7.94
C GLU A 53 -6.59 11.77 -6.66
N ALA A 54 -7.17 11.08 -5.70
CA ALA A 54 -7.49 11.70 -4.41
C ALA A 54 -6.22 12.24 -3.74
N GLY A 55 -5.13 11.45 -3.78
CA GLY A 55 -3.87 11.91 -3.22
C GLY A 55 -3.34 13.15 -3.91
N ARG A 56 -3.44 13.19 -5.24
CA ARG A 56 -2.99 14.36 -5.98
C ARG A 56 -3.80 15.60 -5.66
N ARG A 57 -5.11 15.43 -5.43
CA ARG A 57 -5.95 16.56 -5.05
C ARG A 57 -5.62 17.07 -3.65
N LEU A 58 -5.37 16.16 -2.73
CA LEU A 58 -5.09 16.53 -1.35
C LEU A 58 -3.73 17.17 -1.17
N ALA A 59 -2.75 16.71 -1.93
CA ALA A 59 -1.37 17.15 -1.76
C ALA A 59 -0.65 17.25 -3.10
N PRO A 60 -1.04 18.24 -3.93
CA PRO A 60 -0.44 18.35 -5.28
C PRO A 60 1.04 18.69 -5.25
N GLU A 61 1.55 19.14 -4.12
CA GLU A 61 2.96 19.51 -3.99
C GLU A 61 3.88 18.32 -3.68
N LEU A 62 3.32 17.14 -3.40
CA LEU A 62 4.15 16.00 -3.02
C LEU A 62 5.05 15.56 -4.16
N SER A 63 6.30 15.25 -3.80
CA SER A 63 7.26 14.68 -4.75
C SER A 63 6.85 13.25 -5.11
N GLU A 64 7.24 12.84 -6.31
CA GLU A 64 7.03 11.48 -6.78
C GLU A 64 8.37 10.88 -7.12
N ALA A 65 8.56 9.62 -6.76
CA ALA A 65 9.82 8.93 -7.03
C ALA A 65 9.57 7.43 -7.04
N PRO A 66 10.38 6.67 -7.78
CA PRO A 66 10.28 5.21 -7.71
C PRO A 66 10.93 4.72 -6.41
N PRO A 67 10.29 3.78 -5.71
CA PRO A 67 10.89 3.26 -4.47
C PRO A 67 12.13 2.42 -4.70
N TYR A 68 12.30 1.88 -5.90
CA TYR A 68 13.50 1.13 -6.27
C TYR A 68 13.64 1.19 -7.79
N ASP A 69 14.81 0.79 -8.29
CA ASP A 69 15.08 0.85 -9.73
C ASP A 69 14.09 -0.01 -10.50
N GLY A 70 13.50 0.58 -11.53
CA GLY A 70 12.55 -0.10 -12.39
C GLY A 70 11.11 -0.06 -11.91
N ALA A 71 10.87 0.48 -10.72
CA ALA A 71 9.50 0.60 -10.20
C ALA A 71 8.82 1.83 -10.80
N ARG A 72 7.48 1.79 -10.82
CA ARG A 72 6.74 3.00 -11.16
C ARG A 72 6.82 4.00 -10.02
N ALA A 73 6.49 5.25 -10.30
CA ALA A 73 6.55 6.30 -9.30
C ALA A 73 5.49 6.12 -8.22
N TYR A 74 5.83 6.52 -7.01
CA TYR A 74 4.94 6.60 -5.86
C TYR A 74 5.11 8.01 -5.28
N PHE A 75 4.17 8.44 -4.45
CA PHE A 75 4.39 9.67 -3.66
C PHE A 75 5.47 9.39 -2.63
N LEU A 76 6.45 10.28 -2.55
CA LEU A 76 7.46 10.22 -1.50
C LEU A 76 6.99 11.06 -0.32
N ILE A 77 6.80 10.42 0.82
CA ILE A 77 6.31 11.08 2.03
C ILE A 77 7.50 11.31 2.95
N GLU A 78 7.90 12.57 3.07
CA GLU A 78 9.06 12.91 3.87
C GLU A 78 8.69 13.34 5.29
N ASP A 79 7.48 13.87 5.49
CA ASP A 79 7.02 14.31 6.80
C ASP A 79 6.00 13.31 7.34
N LEU A 80 6.46 12.46 8.25
CA LEU A 80 5.59 11.47 8.88
C LEU A 80 5.06 11.93 10.23
N ASP A 81 5.39 13.15 10.65
CA ASP A 81 4.94 13.65 11.95
C ASP A 81 3.54 14.24 11.91
N ASP A 82 3.04 14.57 10.73
CA ASP A 82 1.69 15.13 10.60
C ASP A 82 0.66 14.00 10.51
N ARG A 83 0.24 13.52 11.68
CA ARG A 83 -0.67 12.37 11.76
C ARG A 83 -2.03 12.67 11.15
N ASP A 84 -2.54 13.88 11.33
CA ASP A 84 -3.84 14.25 10.77
C ASP A 84 -3.81 14.22 9.25
N PHE A 85 -2.76 14.76 8.66
CA PHE A 85 -2.59 14.69 7.22
C PHE A 85 -2.51 13.24 6.74
N LEU A 86 -1.69 12.43 7.40
CA LEU A 86 -1.53 11.03 7.00
C LEU A 86 -2.85 10.27 7.09
N THR A 87 -3.61 10.51 8.16
CA THR A 87 -4.89 9.84 8.34
C THR A 87 -5.82 10.14 7.18
N GLU A 88 -5.98 11.40 6.83
CA GLU A 88 -6.85 11.78 5.73
C GLU A 88 -6.32 11.30 4.39
N PHE A 89 -5.02 11.48 4.16
CA PHE A 89 -4.40 11.14 2.89
C PHE A 89 -4.52 9.63 2.62
N ILE A 90 -4.23 8.82 3.62
CA ILE A 90 -4.27 7.36 3.47
C ILE A 90 -5.72 6.87 3.34
N THR A 91 -6.63 7.44 4.11
CA THR A 91 -8.04 7.08 4.01
C THR A 91 -8.57 7.30 2.60
N GLU A 92 -8.29 8.46 2.02
CA GLU A 92 -8.78 8.76 0.67
C GLU A 92 -8.05 7.93 -0.39
N THR A 93 -6.76 7.71 -0.20
CA THR A 93 -5.99 6.85 -1.09
C THR A 93 -6.56 5.43 -1.12
N CYS A 94 -6.83 4.87 0.05
CA CYS A 94 -7.31 3.50 0.14
C CYS A 94 -8.71 3.33 -0.43
N ARG A 95 -9.51 4.38 -0.44
CA ARG A 95 -10.81 4.30 -1.09
C ARG A 95 -10.71 4.02 -2.57
N GLU A 96 -9.66 4.50 -3.22
CA GLU A 96 -9.48 4.31 -4.66
C GLU A 96 -8.74 3.02 -4.99
N LEU A 97 -8.10 2.40 -4.01
CA LEU A 97 -7.36 1.18 -4.28
C LEU A 97 -8.29 -0.03 -4.27
N PRO A 98 -8.04 -1.00 -5.16
CA PRO A 98 -8.91 -2.18 -5.22
C PRO A 98 -8.68 -3.07 -4.02
N MET A 99 -9.73 -3.84 -3.67
CA MET A 99 -9.58 -4.89 -2.68
C MET A 99 -8.64 -5.96 -3.21
N PRO A 100 -7.86 -6.61 -2.35
CA PRO A 100 -7.02 -7.72 -2.82
C PRO A 100 -7.89 -8.84 -3.35
N LYS A 101 -7.43 -9.47 -4.44
CA LYS A 101 -8.13 -10.60 -5.00
C LYS A 101 -7.90 -11.84 -4.14
N PRO A 102 -8.93 -12.71 -3.97
CA PRO A 102 -8.70 -13.98 -3.30
C PRO A 102 -7.79 -14.85 -4.17
N LYS A 103 -7.04 -15.60 -3.56
CA LYS A 103 -6.13 -16.49 -4.29
C LYS A 103 -6.85 -17.66 -4.87
N SER A 104 -6.83 -17.61 -5.47
CA SER A 104 -7.14 -18.32 -6.16
C SER A 104 -7.53 -18.86 -6.61
N LYS A 105 -7.96 -18.54 -6.65
CA LYS A 105 -8.20 -18.83 -6.96
C LYS A 105 -7.98 -19.17 -7.86
N LYS A 106 -7.70 -18.74 -7.95
CA LYS A 106 -7.22 -19.03 -8.57
C LYS A 106 -7.29 -19.55 -9.02
N LYS A 107 -7.78 -19.41 -8.95
CA LYS A 107 -7.54 -19.99 -9.09
C LYS A 107 -7.93 -20.30 -9.32
N ARG A 108 -8.57 -20.45 -9.38
CA ARG A 108 -8.63 -20.98 -9.31
C ARG A 108 -8.95 -21.11 -9.77
N ASN A 109 -9.48 -21.37 -10.05
CA ASN A 109 -9.51 -21.83 -10.31
C ASN A 109 -9.88 -21.90 -10.73
N SER A 110 -10.45 -22.23 -11.01
CA SER A 110 -10.50 -22.76 -11.20
C SER A 110 -11.10 -22.71 -11.45
N ALA A 111 -11.70 -23.09 -11.66
CA ALA A 111 -11.94 -23.52 -11.69
C ALA A 111 -12.56 -23.14 -11.73
N ALA A 112 -13.06 -23.41 -11.94
CA ALA A 112 -13.22 -23.52 -11.68
C ALA A 112 -13.78 -22.94 -11.77
N GLN A 113 -13.93 -23.27 -11.91
CA GLN A 113 -14.09 -23.28 -11.72
C GLN A 113 -14.66 -22.84 -11.95
N LYS A 114 -15.43 -23.06 -12.19
CA LYS A 114 -15.63 -23.12 -12.09
C LYS A 114 -16.16 -22.77 -12.41
N ARG A 115 -16.81 -23.17 -12.76
CA ARG A 115 -16.95 -23.30 -12.66
C ARG A 115 -17.36 -23.14 -13.02
N ARG A 116 -17.95 -23.49 -13.49
CA ARG A 116 -17.97 -23.75 -13.43
C ARG A 116 -18.12 -23.61 -13.77
N PRO A 117 -18.84 -24.08 -14.32
CA PRO A 117 -18.72 -24.26 -14.22
C PRO A 117 -18.76 -23.77 -14.55
N GLN A 118 -18.99 -24.32 -14.69
CA GLN A 118 -18.60 -24.50 -14.58
C GLN A 118 -18.41 -24.40 -14.73
N ASN A 119 -19.46 -24.71 -15.09
CA ASN A 119 -18.97 -25.14 -14.90
C ASN A 119 -18.77 -25.18 -15.04
N ASP A 120 -19.64 -25.62 -15.25
CA ASP A 120 -19.12 -26.24 -14.87
C ASP A 120 -18.98 -26.20 -14.79
N LEU A 121 -20.15 -26.56 -14.98
CA LEU A 121 -19.72 -27.20 -14.42
C LEU A 121 -19.38 -26.87 -14.20
#